data_7d90278f3391218c54f0c0c972478ccc
#
_entry.id   7d90278f3391218c54f0c0c972478ccc
#
_cell.length_a   1.000
_cell.length_b   1.000
_cell.length_c   1.000
_cell.angle_alpha   90.00
_cell.angle_beta   90.00
_cell.angle_gamma   90.00
#
_symmetry.space_group_name_H-M   'P 1'
#
loop_
_entity.id
_entity.type
_entity.pdbx_description
1 polymer ?
#
loop_
_entity_poly.entity_id
_entity_poly.type
_entity_poly.pdbx_seq_one_letter_code
_entity_poly.pdbx_strand_id
1 'polypeptide(L)'
;MSDPKKLQHQIDVAERMAATVSDKPTAHQFVTFANEARQRLQRWLAWRRRREIRVRAYELWEQAGKPAGREEEFWLTAEREFMQKGPRQRA
;
A
#
# COMPACT_ATOMS: atom_id res chain seq x y z
N MET A 1 -9.26 -1.30 -11.04
CA MET A 1 -8.18 -1.05 -10.06
C MET A 1 -6.91 -1.74 -10.53
N SER A 2 -5.80 -1.04 -10.43
CA SER A 2 -4.52 -1.61 -10.82
C SER A 2 -4.04 -2.59 -9.75
N ASP A 3 -3.70 -3.79 -10.18
CA ASP A 3 -3.08 -4.80 -9.34
C ASP A 3 -1.68 -4.30 -8.94
N PRO A 4 -1.30 -4.32 -7.64
CA PRO A 4 0.02 -3.87 -7.20
C PRO A 4 1.17 -4.65 -7.84
N LYS A 5 0.98 -5.94 -8.14
CA LYS A 5 1.99 -6.74 -8.84
C LYS A 5 2.20 -6.27 -10.27
N LYS A 6 1.12 -5.90 -10.96
CA LYS A 6 1.20 -5.33 -12.31
C LYS A 6 1.88 -3.97 -12.29
N LEU A 7 1.55 -3.12 -11.31
CA LEU A 7 2.20 -1.82 -11.16
C LEU A 7 3.69 -1.98 -10.91
N GLN A 8 4.08 -2.90 -10.02
CA GLN A 8 5.49 -3.16 -9.75
C GLN A 8 6.22 -3.66 -11.01
N HIS A 9 5.59 -4.56 -11.77
CA HIS A 9 6.14 -5.05 -13.02
C HIS A 9 6.32 -3.92 -14.04
N GLN A 10 5.34 -3.02 -14.18
CA GLN A 10 5.43 -1.87 -15.06
C GLN A 10 6.58 -0.94 -14.67
N ILE A 11 6.77 -0.73 -13.36
CA ILE A 11 7.89 0.07 -12.84
C ILE A 11 9.22 -0.57 -13.24
N ASP A 12 9.37 -1.87 -13.00
CA ASP A 12 10.59 -2.61 -13.31
C ASP A 12 10.94 -2.57 -14.80
N VAL A 13 9.93 -2.76 -15.67
CA VAL A 13 10.11 -2.69 -17.10
C VAL A 13 10.52 -1.28 -17.53
N ALA A 14 9.84 -0.25 -17.02
CA ALA A 14 10.13 1.14 -17.36
C ALA A 14 11.55 1.53 -16.92
N GLU A 15 11.98 1.10 -15.75
CA GLU A 15 13.34 1.38 -15.25
C GLU A 15 14.39 0.71 -16.13
N ARG A 16 14.17 -0.53 -16.55
CA ARG A 16 15.07 -1.23 -17.45
C ARG A 16 15.15 -0.55 -18.82
N MET A 17 14.00 -0.13 -19.34
CA MET A 17 13.96 0.58 -20.63
C MET A 17 14.68 1.91 -20.53
N ALA A 18 14.51 2.65 -19.44
CA ALA A 18 15.21 3.92 -19.23
C ALA A 18 16.73 3.73 -19.21
N ALA A 19 17.21 2.62 -18.64
CA ALA A 19 18.64 2.32 -18.55
C ALA A 19 19.24 1.87 -19.89
N THR A 20 18.44 1.27 -20.79
CA THR A 20 18.92 0.70 -22.04
C THR A 20 18.75 1.62 -23.25
N VAL A 21 17.83 2.58 -23.19
CA VAL A 21 17.58 3.51 -24.27
C VAL A 21 18.66 4.59 -24.29
N SER A 22 19.30 4.76 -25.46
CA SER A 22 20.35 5.78 -25.63
C SER A 22 19.81 7.18 -25.88
N ASP A 23 18.56 7.30 -26.33
CA ASP A 23 17.88 8.56 -26.56
C ASP A 23 17.40 9.16 -25.24
N LYS A 24 17.98 10.29 -24.82
CA LYS A 24 17.68 10.91 -23.53
C LYS A 24 16.22 11.34 -23.36
N PRO A 25 15.54 11.97 -24.33
CA PRO A 25 14.12 12.29 -24.18
C PRO A 25 13.24 11.06 -23.98
N THR A 26 13.50 9.98 -24.70
CA THR A 26 12.75 8.73 -24.54
C THR A 26 13.04 8.08 -23.20
N ALA A 27 14.30 8.05 -22.77
CA ALA A 27 14.68 7.52 -21.45
C ALA A 27 13.96 8.30 -20.33
N HIS A 28 13.87 9.63 -20.48
CA HIS A 28 13.16 10.47 -19.50
C HIS A 28 11.67 10.13 -19.43
N GLN A 29 11.03 9.81 -20.55
CA GLN A 29 9.63 9.40 -20.57
C GLN A 29 9.43 8.11 -19.75
N PHE A 30 10.34 7.15 -19.85
CA PHE A 30 10.27 5.93 -19.05
C PHE A 30 10.48 6.20 -17.56
N VAL A 31 11.40 7.10 -17.21
CA VAL A 31 11.61 7.50 -15.82
C VAL A 31 10.35 8.16 -15.25
N THR A 32 9.73 9.07 -16.00
CA THR A 32 8.50 9.74 -15.59
C THR A 32 7.37 8.73 -15.38
N PHE A 33 7.21 7.78 -16.30
CA PHE A 33 6.22 6.73 -16.19
C PHE A 33 6.44 5.89 -14.93
N ALA A 34 7.69 5.48 -14.69
CA ALA A 34 8.05 4.68 -13.51
C ALA A 34 7.72 5.43 -12.22
N ASN A 35 8.01 6.73 -12.16
CA ASN A 35 7.73 7.56 -10.98
C ASN A 35 6.23 7.69 -10.73
N GLU A 36 5.43 7.91 -11.78
CA GLU A 36 3.98 7.98 -11.67
C GLU A 36 3.37 6.66 -11.20
N ALA A 37 3.84 5.55 -11.76
CA ALA A 37 3.38 4.22 -11.37
C ALA A 37 3.75 3.92 -9.91
N ARG A 38 4.94 4.34 -9.48
CA ARG A 38 5.40 4.19 -8.10
C ARG A 38 4.51 4.96 -7.13
N GLN A 39 4.10 6.18 -7.49
CA GLN A 39 3.17 6.98 -6.68
C GLN A 39 1.80 6.31 -6.55
N ARG A 40 1.29 5.73 -7.65
CA ARG A 40 0.03 4.98 -7.62
C ARG A 40 0.13 3.78 -6.69
N LEU A 41 1.23 3.05 -6.77
CA LEU A 41 1.47 1.89 -5.91
C LEU A 41 1.50 2.29 -4.44
N GLN A 42 2.20 3.37 -4.10
CA GLN A 42 2.28 3.86 -2.72
C GLN A 42 0.90 4.25 -2.18
N ARG A 43 0.08 4.95 -2.98
CA ARG A 43 -1.29 5.32 -2.59
C ARG A 43 -2.16 4.10 -2.36
N TRP A 44 -2.04 3.10 -3.23
CA TRP A 44 -2.80 1.86 -3.10
C TRP A 44 -2.43 1.11 -1.82
N LEU A 45 -1.12 0.98 -1.54
CA LEU A 45 -0.63 0.32 -0.33
C LEU A 45 -1.06 1.06 0.94
N ALA A 46 -1.03 2.37 0.93
CA ALA A 46 -1.49 3.19 2.05
C ALA A 46 -3.00 3.00 2.31
N TRP A 47 -3.79 2.95 1.25
CA TRP A 47 -5.23 2.70 1.36
C TRP A 47 -5.50 1.31 1.92
N ARG A 48 -4.80 0.29 1.42
CA ARG A 48 -4.92 -1.08 1.89
C ARG A 48 -4.58 -1.20 3.37
N ARG A 49 -3.50 -0.56 3.78
CA ARG A 49 -3.06 -0.55 5.18
C ARG A 49 -4.13 0.05 6.09
N ARG A 50 -4.68 1.20 5.73
CA ARG A 50 -5.75 1.85 6.50
C ARG A 50 -6.98 0.97 6.61
N ARG A 51 -7.34 0.31 5.52
CA ARG A 51 -8.49 -0.59 5.52
C ARG A 51 -8.29 -1.77 6.46
N GLU A 52 -7.14 -2.40 6.42
CA GLU A 52 -6.83 -3.54 7.28
C GLU A 52 -6.82 -3.15 8.76
N ILE A 53 -6.24 -2.00 9.07
CA ILE A 53 -6.22 -1.47 10.43
C ILE A 53 -7.65 -1.20 10.91
N ARG A 54 -8.48 -0.59 10.07
CA ARG A 54 -9.87 -0.28 10.40
C ARG A 54 -10.68 -1.55 10.69
N VAL A 55 -10.54 -2.55 9.85
CA VAL A 55 -11.23 -3.83 10.02
C VAL A 55 -10.81 -4.49 11.34
N ARG A 56 -9.50 -4.50 11.61
CA ARG A 56 -9.00 -5.09 12.86
C ARG A 56 -9.44 -4.30 14.08
N ALA A 57 -9.43 -2.99 14.02
CA ALA A 57 -9.92 -2.14 15.12
C ALA A 57 -11.40 -2.41 15.39
N TYR A 58 -12.21 -2.57 14.36
CA TYR A 58 -13.63 -2.89 14.49
C TYR A 58 -13.81 -4.26 15.16
N GLU A 59 -13.05 -5.27 14.77
CA GLU A 59 -13.09 -6.60 15.37
C GLU A 59 -12.75 -6.55 16.86
N LEU A 60 -11.71 -5.81 17.23
CA LEU A 60 -11.31 -5.63 18.63
C LEU A 60 -12.39 -4.94 19.44
N TRP A 61 -13.01 -3.92 18.86
CA TRP A 61 -14.10 -3.19 19.49
C TRP A 61 -15.32 -4.10 19.75
N GLU A 62 -15.68 -4.92 18.76
CA GLU A 62 -16.76 -5.89 18.91
C GLU A 62 -16.46 -6.91 19.99
N GLN A 63 -15.24 -7.45 20.02
CA GLN A 63 -14.82 -8.42 21.04
C GLN A 63 -14.85 -7.85 22.44
N ALA A 64 -14.62 -6.55 22.57
CA ALA A 64 -14.66 -5.87 23.88
C ALA A 64 -16.07 -5.48 24.32
N GLY A 65 -17.10 -5.79 23.54
CA GLY A 65 -18.49 -5.49 23.88
C GLY A 65 -18.99 -4.15 23.38
N LYS A 66 -18.34 -3.58 22.39
CA LYS A 66 -18.71 -2.32 21.71
C LYS A 66 -18.74 -1.11 22.67
N PRO A 67 -17.68 -0.88 23.46
CA PRO A 67 -17.67 0.24 24.41
C PRO A 67 -17.64 1.59 23.68
N ALA A 68 -18.51 2.50 24.07
CA ALA A 68 -18.56 3.85 23.51
C ALA A 68 -17.37 4.68 24.01
N GLY A 69 -16.82 5.53 23.13
CA GLY A 69 -15.78 6.48 23.49
C GLY A 69 -14.37 5.92 23.58
N ARG A 70 -14.18 4.65 23.19
CA ARG A 70 -12.86 3.99 23.23
C ARG A 70 -12.33 3.58 21.87
N GLU A 71 -12.89 4.13 20.80
CA GLU A 71 -12.56 3.76 19.43
C GLU A 71 -11.07 3.98 19.11
N GLU A 72 -10.51 5.07 19.65
CA GLU A 72 -9.10 5.40 19.42
C GLU A 72 -8.16 4.34 19.99
N GLU A 73 -8.48 3.78 21.16
CA GLU A 73 -7.68 2.72 21.78
C GLU A 73 -7.59 1.49 20.87
N PHE A 74 -8.70 1.10 20.26
CA PHE A 74 -8.75 -0.05 19.38
C PHE A 74 -8.02 0.22 18.07
N TRP A 75 -8.11 1.45 17.57
CA TRP A 75 -7.34 1.85 16.40
C TRP A 75 -5.84 1.75 16.66
N LEU A 76 -5.37 2.30 17.77
CA LEU A 76 -3.95 2.27 18.14
C LEU A 76 -3.45 0.83 18.34
N THR A 77 -4.27 -0.02 18.93
CA THR A 77 -3.94 -1.44 19.09
C THR A 77 -3.82 -2.12 17.73
N ALA A 78 -4.76 -1.87 16.83
CA ALA A 78 -4.74 -2.44 15.47
C ALA A 78 -3.53 -1.95 14.67
N GLU A 79 -3.18 -0.66 14.78
CA GLU A 79 -1.97 -0.13 14.15
C GLU A 79 -0.71 -0.84 14.67
N ARG A 80 -0.62 -1.02 15.97
CA ARG A 80 0.51 -1.68 16.60
C ARG A 80 0.65 -3.12 16.11
N GLU A 81 -0.46 -3.85 16.04
CA GLU A 81 -0.48 -5.21 15.49
C GLU A 81 0.00 -5.23 14.04
N PHE A 82 -0.49 -4.29 13.22
CA PHE A 82 -0.09 -4.20 11.83
C PHE A 82 1.41 -3.94 11.68
N MET A 83 1.96 -3.05 12.51
CA MET A 83 3.39 -2.72 12.48
C MET A 83 4.25 -3.91 12.88
N GLN A 84 3.77 -4.77 13.79
CA GLN A 84 4.52 -5.94 14.26
C GLN A 84 4.38 -7.15 13.33
N LYS A 85 3.17 -7.41 12.84
CA LYS A 85 2.87 -8.63 12.08
C LYS A 85 2.76 -8.40 10.58
N GLY A 86 2.67 -7.14 10.14
CA GLY A 86 2.46 -6.80 8.75
C GLY A 86 1.03 -7.05 8.28
N PRO A 87 0.79 -7.01 6.96
CA PRO A 87 -0.54 -7.21 6.40
C PRO A 87 -1.10 -8.58 6.75
N ARG A 88 -2.43 -8.61 6.94
CA ARG A 88 -3.14 -9.83 7.23
C ARG A 88 -3.01 -10.79 6.05
N GLN A 89 -2.46 -11.97 6.31
CA GLN A 89 -2.39 -13.01 5.30
C GLN A 89 -3.68 -13.81 5.35
N ARG A 90 -4.34 -13.92 4.22
CA ARG A 90 -5.46 -14.83 4.07
C ARG A 90 -4.89 -16.22 3.78
N ALA A 91 -5.25 -17.13 4.62
CA ALA A 91 -4.95 -18.54 4.38
C ALA A 91 -5.65 -19.02 3.11
#